data_f8764bd236136557f1255fb44c89f1a3
#
_entry.id   f8764bd236136557f1255fb44c89f1a3
#
_cell.length_a   1.000
_cell.length_b   1.000
_cell.length_c   1.000
_cell.angle_alpha   90.00
_cell.angle_beta   90.00
_cell.angle_gamma   90.00
#
_symmetry.space_group_name_H-M   'P 1'
#
loop_
_entity.id
_entity.type
_entity.pdbx_description
1 polymer ?
#
loop_
_entity_poly.entity_id
_entity_poly.type
_entity_poly.pdbx_seq_one_letter_code
_entity_poly.pdbx_strand_id
1 'polypeptide(L)'
;VSYTDEDNLYLDGKRLVLESGAAWKDNATYVLEGDPYTKIIFHLLNLPLFLPNWWFEVHTKDGKYYEYGRTQNAKSFTLIGTNSLMIVAWYINRVEDQHDNSIDYSYTIKNHYVYPSLITYGHNNKEGQKTQHKIEFQYQHLSEKARPFAYNHITGSIDESLSSIQSYTNTELYRSYSFTYDNHSDGSVSKWARLKSITEANGKGEQYPPITIDWNYLSSANIRTTDLAVSADNSSYYLEEECKQFFAADLTGDGVSEIIRLTPVKIYSYRYGKHYSSYGDTHVYISRSKVSPSGIVSYEDPIVYSLGVVCPTKDLSSTIGGASVMDFNGDGYNDLVIPFHEETEEYSEEKFKIISGIDV
;
A
#
# COMPACT_ATOMS: atom_id res chain seq x y z
N VAL A 1 9.87 12.83 -3.10
CA VAL A 1 11.34 12.77 -3.26
C VAL A 1 11.73 13.72 -4.36
N SER A 2 12.61 14.68 -4.08
CA SER A 2 13.07 15.70 -5.01
C SER A 2 14.43 15.34 -5.63
N TYR A 3 15.08 14.31 -5.13
CA TYR A 3 16.43 13.84 -5.51
C TYR A 3 17.51 14.92 -5.32
N THR A 4 17.36 15.66 -4.25
CA THR A 4 18.33 16.67 -3.79
C THR A 4 18.92 16.23 -2.45
N ASP A 5 19.95 16.92 -1.99
CA ASP A 5 20.55 16.73 -0.67
C ASP A 5 19.64 17.12 0.51
N GLU A 6 18.45 17.69 0.20
CA GLU A 6 17.39 17.96 1.17
C GLU A 6 16.48 16.74 1.44
N ASP A 7 16.56 15.68 0.62
CA ASP A 7 15.75 14.49 0.81
C ASP A 7 16.17 13.73 2.08
N ASN A 8 15.16 13.30 2.84
CA ASN A 8 15.39 12.48 4.01
C ASN A 8 15.62 11.01 3.65
N LEU A 9 16.60 10.41 4.29
CA LEU A 9 16.88 8.98 4.24
C LEU A 9 16.13 8.25 5.36
N TYR A 10 15.74 7.01 5.08
CA TYR A 10 15.04 6.14 6.04
C TYR A 10 15.64 4.74 6.03
N LEU A 11 15.77 4.13 7.20
CA LEU A 11 16.09 2.72 7.38
C LEU A 11 14.97 2.09 8.21
N ASP A 12 14.28 1.10 7.64
CA ASP A 12 13.18 0.38 8.28
C ASP A 12 12.10 1.33 8.88
N GLY A 13 11.76 2.38 8.12
CA GLY A 13 10.75 3.37 8.51
C GLY A 13 11.21 4.45 9.48
N LYS A 14 12.45 4.37 10.00
CA LYS A 14 13.04 5.39 10.86
C LYS A 14 13.90 6.35 10.05
N ARG A 15 13.76 7.63 10.31
CA ARG A 15 14.55 8.68 9.64
C ARG A 15 16.01 8.62 10.06
N LEU A 16 16.91 8.84 9.10
CA LEU A 16 18.33 9.06 9.37
C LEU A 16 18.56 10.54 9.67
N VAL A 17 19.26 10.80 10.78
CA VAL A 17 19.68 12.14 11.21
C VAL A 17 21.17 12.26 11.01
N LEU A 18 21.64 13.28 10.30
CA LEU A 18 23.05 13.53 10.07
C LEU A 18 23.74 13.83 11.41
N GLU A 19 24.75 13.02 11.78
CA GLU A 19 25.54 13.18 12.99
C GLU A 19 26.83 13.95 12.73
N SER A 20 27.54 13.58 11.64
CA SER A 20 28.77 14.27 11.26
C SER A 20 29.05 14.20 9.77
N GLY A 21 29.92 15.09 9.27
CA GLY A 21 30.20 15.23 7.86
C GLY A 21 29.19 16.12 7.14
N ALA A 22 29.10 16.00 5.83
CA ALA A 22 28.10 16.69 5.00
C ALA A 22 27.18 15.64 4.35
N ALA A 23 25.89 15.94 4.26
CA ALA A 23 24.90 15.05 3.67
C ALA A 23 25.31 14.63 2.25
N TRP A 24 25.14 13.36 1.92
CA TRP A 24 25.50 12.78 0.61
C TRP A 24 26.98 12.86 0.23
N LYS A 25 27.86 13.05 1.20
CA LYS A 25 29.32 13.00 0.97
C LYS A 25 29.89 11.72 1.58
N ASP A 26 30.95 11.23 0.97
CA ASP A 26 31.65 10.04 1.43
C ASP A 26 32.08 10.18 2.91
N ASN A 27 31.87 9.11 3.68
CA ASN A 27 32.07 9.05 5.12
C ASN A 27 31.15 9.97 5.96
N ALA A 28 30.05 10.51 5.40
CA ALA A 28 29.03 11.14 6.23
C ALA A 28 28.42 10.10 7.17
N THR A 29 28.27 10.47 8.46
CA THR A 29 27.69 9.58 9.46
C THR A 29 26.30 10.03 9.86
N TYR A 30 25.43 9.06 10.05
CA TYR A 30 24.06 9.25 10.47
C TYR A 30 23.73 8.36 11.65
N VAL A 31 22.71 8.75 12.41
CA VAL A 31 22.06 7.94 13.44
C VAL A 31 20.58 7.82 13.12
N LEU A 32 19.90 6.83 13.69
CA LEU A 32 18.45 6.72 13.57
C LEU A 32 17.74 7.69 14.51
N GLU A 33 16.69 8.31 14.04
CA GLU A 33 15.81 9.10 14.89
C GLU A 33 15.26 8.24 16.04
N GLY A 34 15.55 8.67 17.28
CA GLY A 34 15.21 7.91 18.48
C GLY A 34 16.13 6.74 18.86
N ASP A 35 17.19 6.47 18.07
CA ASP A 35 18.21 5.46 18.39
C ASP A 35 19.63 5.98 18.06
N PRO A 36 20.30 6.65 18.98
CA PRO A 36 21.64 7.20 18.76
C PRO A 36 22.76 6.13 18.77
N TYR A 37 22.43 4.88 19.08
CA TYR A 37 23.42 3.79 19.16
C TYR A 37 23.63 3.07 17.85
N THR A 38 22.70 3.20 16.91
CA THR A 38 22.85 2.65 15.55
C THR A 38 23.56 3.68 14.68
N LYS A 39 24.82 3.39 14.35
CA LYS A 39 25.67 4.24 13.51
C LYS A 39 25.57 3.82 12.05
N ILE A 40 25.33 4.77 11.16
CA ILE A 40 25.19 4.54 9.72
C ILE A 40 26.23 5.40 8.99
N ILE A 41 27.00 4.81 8.10
CA ILE A 41 28.04 5.49 7.33
C ILE A 41 27.67 5.41 5.85
N PHE A 42 27.65 6.55 5.19
CA PHE A 42 27.42 6.66 3.75
C PHE A 42 28.76 6.56 3.00
N HIS A 43 28.77 5.76 1.95
CA HIS A 43 29.93 5.53 1.12
C HIS A 43 29.67 5.87 -0.33
N LEU A 44 30.65 6.57 -0.93
CA LEU A 44 30.73 6.84 -2.36
C LEU A 44 31.84 5.98 -2.98
N LEU A 45 31.50 5.03 -3.83
CA LEU A 45 32.47 4.35 -4.65
C LEU A 45 32.62 5.09 -5.99
N ASN A 46 33.76 5.71 -6.23
CA ASN A 46 34.10 6.30 -7.51
C ASN A 46 34.42 5.20 -8.52
N LEU A 47 33.39 4.68 -9.20
CA LEU A 47 33.58 3.81 -10.35
C LEU A 47 33.57 4.65 -11.62
N PRO A 48 34.39 4.32 -12.65
CA PRO A 48 34.50 5.08 -13.88
C PRO A 48 33.28 4.97 -14.81
N LEU A 49 32.19 4.37 -14.38
CA LEU A 49 30.95 4.21 -15.13
C LEU A 49 29.88 5.15 -14.55
N PHE A 50 29.06 5.70 -15.43
CA PHE A 50 27.96 6.66 -15.16
C PHE A 50 26.87 6.18 -14.20
N LEU A 51 27.08 5.10 -13.47
CA LEU A 51 26.14 4.53 -12.50
C LEU A 51 26.48 5.05 -11.09
N PRO A 52 25.56 5.67 -10.39
CA PRO A 52 25.77 6.04 -9.01
C PRO A 52 26.05 4.76 -8.20
N ASN A 53 27.13 4.77 -7.44
CA ASN A 53 27.52 3.62 -6.63
C ASN A 53 27.64 4.05 -5.16
N TRP A 54 26.49 4.41 -4.59
CA TRP A 54 26.35 4.77 -3.21
C TRP A 54 25.85 3.56 -2.42
N TRP A 55 26.36 3.40 -1.22
CA TRP A 55 25.95 2.33 -0.33
C TRP A 55 26.07 2.77 1.12
N PHE A 56 25.45 2.00 2.02
CA PHE A 56 25.46 2.30 3.45
C PHE A 56 26.02 1.13 4.25
N GLU A 57 26.79 1.48 5.25
CA GLU A 57 27.32 0.63 6.30
C GLU A 57 26.55 0.94 7.58
N VAL A 58 26.05 -0.08 8.29
CA VAL A 58 25.26 0.09 9.51
C VAL A 58 25.87 -0.75 10.62
N HIS A 59 26.16 -0.10 11.74
CA HIS A 59 26.64 -0.73 12.97
C HIS A 59 25.60 -0.61 14.05
N THR A 60 25.20 -1.73 14.65
CA THR A 60 24.21 -1.78 15.72
C THR A 60 24.87 -2.02 17.08
N LYS A 61 24.18 -1.67 18.17
CA LYS A 61 24.68 -1.79 19.53
C LYS A 61 25.00 -3.22 19.98
N ASP A 62 24.40 -4.23 19.32
CA ASP A 62 24.66 -5.67 19.54
C ASP A 62 25.90 -6.17 18.77
N GLY A 63 26.66 -5.25 18.16
CA GLY A 63 27.92 -5.53 17.47
C GLY A 63 27.76 -6.16 16.09
N LYS A 64 26.58 -6.07 15.51
CA LYS A 64 26.37 -6.49 14.11
C LYS A 64 26.71 -5.38 13.14
N TYR A 65 27.18 -5.80 11.99
CA TYR A 65 27.51 -4.99 10.83
C TYR A 65 26.61 -5.37 9.66
N TYR A 66 26.12 -4.35 8.95
CA TYR A 66 25.25 -4.54 7.79
C TYR A 66 25.75 -3.70 6.62
N GLU A 67 25.63 -4.24 5.41
CA GLU A 67 25.84 -3.51 4.17
C GLU A 67 24.53 -3.41 3.40
N TYR A 68 24.19 -2.21 2.94
CA TYR A 68 23.03 -1.96 2.10
C TYR A 68 23.46 -1.35 0.77
N GLY A 69 23.12 -2.01 -0.34
CA GLY A 69 23.38 -1.49 -1.68
C GLY A 69 24.84 -1.48 -2.12
N ARG A 70 25.72 -2.26 -1.51
CA ARG A 70 27.12 -2.32 -1.94
C ARG A 70 27.28 -2.97 -3.31
N THR A 71 26.41 -3.90 -3.66
CA THR A 71 26.35 -4.52 -4.99
C THR A 71 25.29 -3.85 -5.86
N GLN A 72 25.46 -3.87 -7.20
CA GLN A 72 24.53 -3.20 -8.12
C GLN A 72 23.13 -3.83 -8.11
N ASN A 73 23.04 -5.13 -7.92
CA ASN A 73 21.76 -5.84 -7.84
C ASN A 73 21.03 -5.64 -6.51
N ALA A 74 21.68 -5.06 -5.50
CA ALA A 74 21.06 -4.68 -4.23
C ALA A 74 20.57 -3.21 -4.20
N LYS A 75 20.19 -2.67 -5.36
CA LYS A 75 19.72 -1.28 -5.50
C LYS A 75 18.53 -1.20 -6.44
N SER A 76 17.63 -0.25 -6.18
CA SER A 76 16.63 0.18 -7.15
C SER A 76 17.02 1.53 -7.74
N PHE A 77 16.81 1.67 -9.03
CA PHE A 77 17.15 2.86 -9.80
C PHE A 77 15.92 3.46 -10.47
N THR A 78 15.92 4.79 -10.60
CA THR A 78 14.97 5.52 -11.44
C THR A 78 15.70 6.47 -12.36
N LEU A 79 15.06 6.85 -13.47
CA LEU A 79 15.54 7.90 -14.37
C LEU A 79 14.89 9.22 -14.00
N ILE A 80 15.70 10.26 -13.82
CA ILE A 80 15.24 11.63 -13.62
C ILE A 80 15.63 12.46 -14.84
N GLY A 81 14.62 13.11 -15.44
CA GLY A 81 14.83 13.80 -16.69
C GLY A 81 15.26 12.85 -17.81
N THR A 82 16.11 13.32 -18.71
CA THR A 82 16.47 12.56 -19.91
C THR A 82 17.65 11.61 -19.72
N ASN A 83 18.50 11.79 -18.69
CA ASN A 83 19.76 11.04 -18.61
C ASN A 83 20.36 10.83 -17.20
N SER A 84 19.65 11.17 -16.12
CA SER A 84 20.20 11.00 -14.78
C SER A 84 19.63 9.79 -14.10
N LEU A 85 20.44 8.76 -13.87
CA LEU A 85 20.08 7.57 -13.12
C LEU A 85 20.29 7.82 -11.62
N MET A 86 19.26 7.64 -10.80
CA MET A 86 19.31 7.85 -9.35
C MET A 86 18.93 6.57 -8.60
N ILE A 87 19.56 6.37 -7.45
CA ILE A 87 19.22 5.26 -6.55
C ILE A 87 18.09 5.73 -5.63
N VAL A 88 17.05 4.94 -5.52
CA VAL A 88 15.86 5.23 -4.68
C VAL A 88 15.68 4.28 -3.52
N ALA A 89 16.35 3.11 -3.57
CA ALA A 89 16.36 2.15 -2.48
C ALA A 89 17.64 1.32 -2.49
N TRP A 90 18.10 0.97 -1.30
CA TRP A 90 19.25 0.10 -1.04
C TRP A 90 18.77 -1.11 -0.27
N TYR A 91 19.04 -2.29 -0.80
CA TYR A 91 18.70 -3.56 -0.16
C TYR A 91 19.91 -4.11 0.58
N ILE A 92 19.63 -4.87 1.63
CA ILE A 92 20.67 -5.53 2.40
C ILE A 92 21.43 -6.51 1.52
N ASN A 93 22.76 -6.45 1.51
CA ASN A 93 23.58 -7.43 0.79
C ASN A 93 24.52 -8.20 1.70
N ARG A 94 24.72 -7.76 2.94
CA ARG A 94 25.51 -8.48 3.92
C ARG A 94 25.09 -8.18 5.35
N VAL A 95 25.13 -9.22 6.20
CA VAL A 95 25.09 -9.11 7.67
C VAL A 95 26.30 -9.86 8.19
N GLU A 96 27.02 -9.27 9.13
CA GLU A 96 28.15 -9.87 9.79
C GLU A 96 28.05 -9.67 11.30
N ASP A 97 28.40 -10.69 12.09
CA ASP A 97 28.45 -10.58 13.54
C ASP A 97 29.86 -10.19 14.03
N GLN A 98 29.99 -9.94 15.33
CA GLN A 98 31.27 -9.58 15.96
C GLN A 98 32.35 -10.68 15.91
N HIS A 99 32.00 -11.88 15.43
CA HIS A 99 32.90 -13.03 15.28
C HIS A 99 33.24 -13.29 13.81
N ASP A 100 32.96 -12.33 12.91
CA ASP A 100 33.19 -12.39 11.47
C ASP A 100 32.37 -13.49 10.74
N ASN A 101 31.31 -14.02 11.37
CA ASN A 101 30.34 -14.86 10.67
C ASN A 101 29.40 -14.01 9.85
N SER A 102 29.16 -14.39 8.60
CA SER A 102 28.36 -13.57 7.71
C SER A 102 27.32 -14.32 6.90
N ILE A 103 26.31 -13.54 6.50
CA ILE A 103 25.23 -13.92 5.60
C ILE A 103 25.24 -12.91 4.44
N ASP A 104 25.31 -13.39 3.21
CA ASP A 104 25.26 -12.56 2.02
C ASP A 104 23.93 -12.75 1.27
N TYR A 105 23.40 -11.65 0.72
CA TYR A 105 22.15 -11.60 0.00
C TYR A 105 22.41 -11.13 -1.43
N SER A 106 21.80 -11.80 -2.40
CA SER A 106 21.82 -11.41 -3.81
C SER A 106 20.41 -11.30 -4.36
N TYR A 107 20.26 -10.48 -5.38
CA TYR A 107 18.95 -10.15 -5.98
C TYR A 107 19.00 -10.25 -7.49
N THR A 108 17.83 -10.38 -8.10
CA THR A 108 17.61 -10.23 -9.54
C THR A 108 16.65 -9.09 -9.75
N ILE A 109 16.93 -8.20 -10.70
CA ILE A 109 16.06 -7.06 -11.03
C ILE A 109 15.35 -7.38 -12.34
N LYS A 110 14.02 -7.33 -12.32
CA LYS A 110 13.16 -7.47 -13.50
C LYS A 110 12.08 -6.41 -13.47
N ASN A 111 11.84 -5.73 -14.57
CA ASN A 111 10.84 -4.69 -14.71
C ASN A 111 10.83 -3.68 -13.55
N HIS A 112 12.03 -3.24 -13.13
CA HIS A 112 12.29 -2.34 -12.00
C HIS A 112 11.93 -2.90 -10.61
N TYR A 113 11.50 -4.15 -10.50
CA TYR A 113 11.27 -4.81 -9.22
C TYR A 113 12.46 -5.69 -8.82
N VAL A 114 12.79 -5.68 -7.52
CA VAL A 114 13.95 -6.40 -6.97
C VAL A 114 13.48 -7.68 -6.29
N TYR A 115 13.94 -8.82 -6.80
CA TYR A 115 13.60 -10.15 -6.31
C TYR A 115 14.80 -10.76 -5.59
N PRO A 116 14.67 -11.26 -4.34
CA PRO A 116 15.71 -12.11 -3.73
C PRO A 116 16.04 -13.29 -4.62
N SER A 117 17.32 -13.56 -4.86
CA SER A 117 17.74 -14.69 -5.71
C SER A 117 18.56 -15.72 -4.96
N LEU A 118 19.43 -15.29 -4.05
CA LEU A 118 20.33 -16.16 -3.34
C LEU A 118 20.65 -15.59 -1.95
N ILE A 119 20.65 -16.46 -0.94
CA ILE A 119 21.22 -16.18 0.37
C ILE A 119 22.32 -17.22 0.60
N THR A 120 23.51 -16.77 0.99
CA THR A 120 24.61 -17.64 1.38
C THR A 120 25.03 -17.37 2.81
N TYR A 121 25.33 -18.42 3.56
CA TYR A 121 25.68 -18.29 4.97
C TYR A 121 26.60 -19.42 5.44
N GLY A 122 27.09 -19.28 6.68
CA GLY A 122 28.02 -20.27 7.26
C GLY A 122 29.44 -20.11 6.74
N HIS A 123 29.83 -18.88 6.43
CA HIS A 123 31.23 -18.56 6.21
C HIS A 123 31.76 -17.59 7.27
N ASN A 124 33.07 -17.65 7.49
CA ASN A 124 33.78 -16.79 8.43
C ASN A 124 35.06 -16.29 7.76
N ASN A 125 35.17 -14.99 7.60
CA ASN A 125 36.28 -14.37 6.90
C ASN A 125 37.62 -14.53 7.66
N LYS A 126 37.58 -14.43 8.99
CA LYS A 126 38.76 -14.51 9.83
C LYS A 126 39.37 -15.91 9.87
N GLU A 127 38.50 -16.93 9.96
CA GLU A 127 38.91 -18.32 9.98
C GLU A 127 39.15 -18.89 8.58
N GLY A 128 38.91 -18.08 7.51
CA GLY A 128 39.00 -18.53 6.13
C GLY A 128 37.98 -19.61 5.74
N GLN A 129 36.93 -19.76 6.53
CA GLN A 129 35.87 -20.71 6.30
C GLN A 129 35.00 -20.28 5.13
N LYS A 130 34.91 -21.13 4.11
CA LYS A 130 34.07 -20.86 2.92
C LYS A 130 32.59 -21.07 3.23
N THR A 131 31.73 -20.40 2.45
CA THR A 131 30.29 -20.63 2.43
C THR A 131 29.93 -22.09 2.36
N GLN A 132 29.13 -22.57 3.29
CA GLN A 132 28.70 -23.97 3.38
C GLN A 132 27.23 -24.18 3.05
N HIS A 133 26.43 -23.12 3.18
CA HIS A 133 24.98 -23.21 3.02
C HIS A 133 24.50 -22.14 2.07
N LYS A 134 23.47 -22.46 1.30
CA LYS A 134 22.78 -21.50 0.44
C LYS A 134 21.28 -21.76 0.37
N ILE A 135 20.52 -20.70 0.14
CA ILE A 135 19.09 -20.73 -0.17
C ILE A 135 18.92 -20.05 -1.52
N GLU A 136 18.36 -20.75 -2.50
CA GLU A 136 18.07 -20.24 -3.83
C GLU A 136 16.59 -20.02 -4.00
N PHE A 137 16.23 -18.90 -4.62
CA PHE A 137 14.86 -18.53 -4.97
C PHE A 137 14.69 -18.61 -6.48
N GLN A 138 13.74 -19.41 -6.93
CA GLN A 138 13.39 -19.55 -8.33
C GLN A 138 12.03 -18.90 -8.60
N TYR A 139 11.91 -18.26 -9.75
CA TYR A 139 10.71 -17.53 -10.13
C TYR A 139 10.17 -18.02 -11.46
N GLN A 140 8.86 -17.92 -11.63
CA GLN A 140 8.17 -18.16 -12.88
C GLN A 140 7.47 -16.87 -13.36
N HIS A 141 7.49 -16.65 -14.67
CA HIS A 141 6.87 -15.50 -15.28
C HIS A 141 5.35 -15.61 -15.32
N LEU A 142 4.66 -14.51 -15.03
CA LEU A 142 3.20 -14.38 -15.02
C LEU A 142 2.74 -13.50 -16.21
N SER A 143 2.75 -14.04 -17.42
CA SER A 143 2.57 -13.30 -18.67
C SER A 143 1.30 -12.44 -18.76
N GLU A 144 0.22 -12.82 -18.08
CA GLU A 144 -1.07 -12.11 -18.19
C GLU A 144 -1.53 -11.46 -16.87
N LYS A 145 -0.74 -11.58 -15.80
CA LYS A 145 -1.15 -11.21 -14.44
C LYS A 145 -0.11 -10.32 -13.74
N ALA A 146 0.62 -9.56 -14.53
CA ALA A 146 1.56 -8.59 -14.02
C ALA A 146 0.86 -7.55 -13.14
N ARG A 147 1.42 -7.30 -11.96
CA ARG A 147 0.92 -6.35 -10.98
C ARG A 147 1.67 -5.03 -11.16
N PRO A 148 1.05 -3.99 -11.73
CA PRO A 148 1.71 -2.70 -11.87
C PRO A 148 1.98 -2.09 -10.50
N PHE A 149 3.09 -1.38 -10.38
CA PHE A 149 3.40 -0.57 -9.21
C PHE A 149 3.98 0.78 -9.63
N ALA A 150 3.80 1.77 -8.76
CA ALA A 150 4.45 3.06 -8.85
C ALA A 150 4.93 3.44 -7.45
N TYR A 151 6.22 3.72 -7.32
CA TYR A 151 6.84 4.10 -6.05
C TYR A 151 8.04 5.01 -6.33
N ASN A 152 8.13 6.15 -5.68
CA ASN A 152 9.25 7.09 -5.80
C ASN A 152 9.70 7.32 -7.26
N HIS A 153 8.76 7.67 -8.15
CA HIS A 153 8.98 7.86 -9.58
C HIS A 153 9.46 6.61 -10.36
N ILE A 154 9.51 5.44 -9.71
CA ILE A 154 9.68 4.17 -10.41
C ILE A 154 8.29 3.66 -10.78
N THR A 155 8.10 3.34 -12.04
CA THR A 155 6.96 2.58 -12.52
C THR A 155 7.45 1.24 -13.08
N GLY A 156 6.77 0.18 -12.77
CA GLY A 156 7.16 -1.15 -13.20
C GLY A 156 6.04 -2.15 -13.02
N SER A 157 6.39 -3.42 -13.11
CA SER A 157 5.44 -4.51 -12.87
C SER A 157 6.10 -5.64 -12.09
N ILE A 158 5.33 -6.23 -11.18
CA ILE A 158 5.64 -7.51 -10.54
C ILE A 158 5.03 -8.58 -11.43
N ASP A 159 5.84 -9.18 -12.27
CA ASP A 159 5.42 -10.17 -13.27
C ASP A 159 6.02 -11.56 -13.03
N GLU A 160 6.71 -11.72 -11.93
CA GLU A 160 7.27 -12.99 -11.50
C GLU A 160 6.61 -13.46 -10.20
N SER A 161 6.31 -14.75 -10.11
CA SER A 161 5.92 -15.44 -8.88
C SER A 161 6.97 -16.42 -8.46
N LEU A 162 7.13 -16.61 -7.15
CA LEU A 162 8.06 -17.57 -6.59
C LEU A 162 7.63 -18.99 -6.98
N SER A 163 8.46 -19.71 -7.73
CA SER A 163 8.17 -21.09 -8.16
C SER A 163 8.76 -22.12 -7.21
N SER A 164 9.95 -21.85 -6.66
CA SER A 164 10.54 -22.72 -5.64
C SER A 164 11.53 -21.98 -4.73
N ILE A 165 11.73 -22.52 -3.54
CA ILE A 165 12.84 -22.22 -2.63
C ILE A 165 13.61 -23.51 -2.41
N GLN A 166 14.93 -23.46 -2.58
CA GLN A 166 15.81 -24.63 -2.44
C GLN A 166 16.93 -24.32 -1.45
N SER A 167 17.09 -25.14 -0.43
CA SER A 167 18.18 -25.03 0.53
C SER A 167 19.23 -26.11 0.30
N TYR A 168 20.49 -25.72 0.40
CA TYR A 168 21.63 -26.59 0.17
C TYR A 168 22.61 -26.58 1.34
N THR A 169 23.21 -27.71 1.60
CA THR A 169 24.37 -27.84 2.47
C THR A 169 25.54 -28.27 1.59
N ASN A 170 26.56 -27.42 1.55
CA ASN A 170 27.62 -27.52 0.54
C ASN A 170 27.00 -27.45 -0.87
N THR A 171 27.13 -28.53 -1.65
CA THR A 171 26.56 -28.65 -3.00
C THR A 171 25.30 -29.54 -3.06
N GLU A 172 24.94 -30.16 -1.94
CA GLU A 172 23.83 -31.11 -1.87
C GLU A 172 22.54 -30.42 -1.51
N LEU A 173 21.48 -30.71 -2.27
CA LEU A 173 20.13 -30.25 -1.93
C LEU A 173 19.72 -30.90 -0.61
N TYR A 174 19.33 -30.07 0.35
CA TYR A 174 18.82 -30.50 1.64
C TYR A 174 17.30 -30.56 1.65
N ARG A 175 16.66 -29.51 1.13
CA ARG A 175 15.19 -29.36 1.13
C ARG A 175 14.74 -28.43 0.02
N SER A 176 13.56 -28.67 -0.52
CA SER A 176 12.92 -27.77 -1.47
C SER A 176 11.45 -27.53 -1.15
N TYR A 177 10.97 -26.34 -1.48
CA TYR A 177 9.56 -25.96 -1.44
C TYR A 177 9.16 -25.52 -2.83
N SER A 178 8.09 -26.09 -3.39
CA SER A 178 7.53 -25.72 -4.67
C SER A 178 6.15 -25.07 -4.48
N PHE A 179 5.88 -24.05 -5.29
CA PHE A 179 4.67 -23.23 -5.22
C PHE A 179 3.89 -23.38 -6.52
N THR A 180 2.60 -23.66 -6.42
CA THR A 180 1.69 -23.64 -7.56
C THR A 180 0.67 -22.52 -7.40
N TYR A 181 0.22 -21.98 -8.52
CA TYR A 181 -0.70 -20.87 -8.56
C TYR A 181 -1.92 -21.22 -9.37
N ASP A 182 -3.05 -20.69 -8.98
CA ASP A 182 -4.28 -20.79 -9.75
C ASP A 182 -4.29 -19.71 -10.83
N ASN A 183 -4.33 -20.15 -12.09
CA ASN A 183 -4.27 -19.27 -13.26
C ASN A 183 -5.64 -18.83 -13.77
N HIS A 184 -6.75 -19.17 -13.06
CA HIS A 184 -8.11 -18.77 -13.41
C HIS A 184 -8.42 -18.80 -14.92
N SER A 185 -8.66 -19.99 -15.43
CA SER A 185 -9.22 -20.19 -16.77
C SER A 185 -10.75 -20.00 -16.82
N ASP A 186 -11.38 -19.70 -15.68
CA ASP A 186 -12.82 -19.72 -15.48
C ASP A 186 -13.53 -18.36 -15.70
N GLY A 187 -12.81 -17.35 -16.23
CA GLY A 187 -13.37 -16.01 -16.46
C GLY A 187 -13.59 -15.17 -15.21
N SER A 188 -13.03 -15.58 -14.06
CA SER A 188 -13.13 -14.81 -12.81
C SER A 188 -12.49 -13.43 -12.95
N VAL A 189 -13.06 -12.44 -12.27
CA VAL A 189 -12.67 -11.02 -12.30
C VAL A 189 -11.29 -10.79 -11.68
N SER A 190 -10.71 -11.78 -10.99
CA SER A 190 -9.41 -11.66 -10.34
C SER A 190 -8.28 -11.71 -11.37
N LYS A 191 -7.64 -10.57 -11.57
CA LYS A 191 -6.46 -10.43 -12.44
C LYS A 191 -5.16 -10.96 -11.82
N TRP A 192 -5.18 -11.46 -10.57
CA TRP A 192 -3.98 -11.83 -9.84
C TRP A 192 -3.83 -13.34 -9.73
N ALA A 193 -2.63 -13.87 -9.97
CA ALA A 193 -2.30 -15.24 -9.64
C ALA A 193 -2.38 -15.45 -8.13
N ARG A 194 -3.07 -16.51 -7.69
CA ARG A 194 -3.23 -16.85 -6.28
C ARG A 194 -2.50 -18.13 -5.96
N LEU A 195 -1.79 -18.16 -4.83
CA LEU A 195 -1.11 -19.37 -4.37
C LEU A 195 -2.12 -20.50 -4.13
N LYS A 196 -1.93 -21.63 -4.80
CA LYS A 196 -2.82 -22.81 -4.73
C LYS A 196 -2.28 -23.89 -3.84
N SER A 197 -0.96 -24.15 -3.91
CA SER A 197 -0.36 -25.14 -3.04
C SER A 197 1.11 -24.86 -2.75
N ILE A 198 1.57 -25.40 -1.61
CA ILE A 198 2.97 -25.45 -1.21
C ILE A 198 3.31 -26.92 -1.00
N THR A 199 4.32 -27.41 -1.71
CA THR A 199 4.81 -28.79 -1.56
C THR A 199 6.25 -28.77 -1.08
N GLU A 200 6.50 -29.41 0.05
CA GLU A 200 7.85 -29.63 0.58
C GLU A 200 8.41 -30.96 0.08
N ALA A 201 9.71 -31.00 -0.24
CA ALA A 201 10.42 -32.23 -0.56
C ALA A 201 11.80 -32.25 0.14
N ASN A 202 12.27 -33.45 0.46
CA ASN A 202 13.62 -33.64 0.99
C ASN A 202 14.66 -33.59 -0.14
N GLY A 203 15.95 -33.70 0.22
CA GLY A 203 17.06 -33.66 -0.75
C GLY A 203 17.06 -34.78 -1.78
N LYS A 204 16.31 -35.88 -1.56
CA LYS A 204 16.14 -36.98 -2.52
C LYS A 204 14.95 -36.77 -3.46
N GLY A 205 14.19 -35.71 -3.29
CA GLY A 205 12.98 -35.40 -4.07
C GLY A 205 11.72 -36.11 -3.56
N GLU A 206 11.76 -36.76 -2.41
CA GLU A 206 10.59 -37.37 -1.78
C GLU A 206 9.72 -36.25 -1.21
N GLN A 207 8.46 -36.18 -1.66
CA GLN A 207 7.53 -35.11 -1.33
C GLN A 207 6.70 -35.47 -0.09
N TYR A 208 6.44 -34.45 0.72
CA TYR A 208 5.43 -34.50 1.77
C TYR A 208 4.04 -34.09 1.22
N PRO A 209 2.94 -34.45 1.90
CA PRO A 209 1.62 -33.98 1.50
C PRO A 209 1.58 -32.47 1.35
N PRO A 210 1.05 -31.94 0.23
CA PRO A 210 1.01 -30.50 0.00
C PRO A 210 0.04 -29.79 0.94
N ILE A 211 0.39 -28.57 1.33
CA ILE A 211 -0.56 -27.64 1.90
C ILE A 211 -1.35 -27.06 0.74
N THR A 212 -2.66 -27.24 0.71
CA THR A 212 -3.57 -26.69 -0.30
C THR A 212 -4.31 -25.48 0.23
N ILE A 213 -4.55 -24.49 -0.65
CA ILE A 213 -5.25 -23.25 -0.35
C ILE A 213 -6.43 -23.15 -1.31
N ASP A 214 -7.63 -23.18 -0.77
CA ASP A 214 -8.86 -22.98 -1.52
C ASP A 214 -9.30 -21.52 -1.35
N TRP A 215 -9.55 -20.86 -2.47
CA TRP A 215 -9.98 -19.47 -2.51
C TRP A 215 -11.46 -19.39 -2.81
N ASN A 216 -12.18 -18.59 -2.04
CA ASN A 216 -13.55 -18.24 -2.39
C ASN A 216 -13.51 -17.17 -3.50
N TYR A 217 -14.12 -17.49 -4.63
CA TYR A 217 -14.23 -16.59 -5.78
C TYR A 217 -15.60 -15.95 -5.83
N LEU A 218 -15.62 -14.63 -5.89
CA LEU A 218 -16.81 -13.93 -6.30
C LEU A 218 -16.96 -14.17 -7.81
N SER A 219 -17.89 -14.98 -8.23
CA SER A 219 -18.24 -15.08 -9.64
C SER A 219 -18.90 -13.78 -10.10
N SER A 220 -18.71 -13.42 -11.36
CA SER A 220 -19.39 -12.25 -11.96
C SER A 220 -20.91 -12.31 -11.82
N ALA A 221 -21.47 -13.51 -11.62
CA ALA A 221 -22.89 -13.73 -11.35
C ALA A 221 -23.33 -13.21 -9.96
N ASN A 222 -22.38 -12.95 -9.05
CA ASN A 222 -22.65 -12.41 -7.71
C ASN A 222 -22.51 -10.88 -7.66
N ILE A 223 -22.06 -10.25 -8.73
CA ILE A 223 -22.13 -8.78 -8.84
C ILE A 223 -23.56 -8.44 -9.18
N ARG A 224 -24.35 -8.09 -8.17
CA ARG A 224 -25.69 -7.55 -8.36
C ARG A 224 -25.59 -6.03 -8.45
N THR A 225 -26.11 -5.48 -9.53
CA THR A 225 -26.49 -4.08 -9.58
C THR A 225 -27.81 -3.93 -8.84
N THR A 226 -27.79 -3.25 -7.71
CA THR A 226 -29.01 -2.86 -6.99
C THR A 226 -29.27 -1.40 -7.32
N ASP A 227 -30.40 -1.12 -7.96
CA ASP A 227 -30.86 0.25 -8.11
C ASP A 227 -31.34 0.70 -6.73
N LEU A 228 -30.55 1.57 -6.08
CA LEU A 228 -30.99 2.25 -4.87
C LEU A 228 -32.06 3.26 -5.30
N ALA A 229 -33.33 2.95 -5.01
CA ALA A 229 -34.42 3.85 -5.30
C ALA A 229 -34.24 5.14 -4.49
N VAL A 230 -34.03 6.23 -5.19
CA VAL A 230 -34.07 7.57 -4.61
C VAL A 230 -35.48 8.09 -4.87
N SER A 231 -36.29 8.18 -3.82
CA SER A 231 -37.54 8.93 -3.93
C SER A 231 -37.19 10.40 -4.18
N ALA A 232 -37.39 10.88 -5.40
CA ALA A 232 -37.42 12.30 -5.67
C ALA A 232 -38.70 12.85 -5.01
N ASP A 233 -38.52 13.75 -4.07
CA ASP A 233 -39.64 14.51 -3.54
C ASP A 233 -40.20 15.37 -4.69
N ASN A 234 -41.48 15.18 -5.02
CA ASN A 234 -42.17 15.83 -6.13
C ASN A 234 -42.53 17.30 -5.79
N SER A 235 -41.63 18.06 -5.21
CA SER A 235 -41.83 19.49 -5.07
C SER A 235 -41.50 20.19 -6.39
N SER A 236 -42.36 21.12 -6.80
CA SER A 236 -42.36 21.84 -8.09
C SER A 236 -41.15 22.78 -8.32
N TYR A 237 -40.01 22.49 -7.76
CA TYR A 237 -38.74 23.19 -7.96
C TYR A 237 -37.83 22.28 -8.75
N TYR A 238 -37.16 22.82 -9.77
CA TYR A 238 -36.10 22.08 -10.48
C TYR A 238 -34.94 21.88 -9.50
N LEU A 239 -34.82 20.65 -8.97
CA LEU A 239 -33.71 20.25 -8.12
C LEU A 239 -32.66 19.58 -9.05
N GLU A 240 -31.56 20.24 -9.26
CA GLU A 240 -30.41 19.65 -9.90
C GLU A 240 -29.51 19.02 -8.81
N GLU A 241 -29.43 17.70 -8.81
CA GLU A 241 -28.49 16.96 -7.96
C GLU A 241 -27.09 17.04 -8.58
N GLU A 242 -26.36 18.14 -8.33
CA GLU A 242 -25.06 18.38 -8.97
C GLU A 242 -23.93 17.56 -8.38
N CYS A 243 -24.02 17.05 -7.16
CA CYS A 243 -22.93 16.33 -6.52
C CYS A 243 -23.44 15.13 -5.74
N LYS A 244 -23.17 13.94 -6.25
CA LYS A 244 -23.40 12.67 -5.54
C LYS A 244 -22.06 12.15 -5.02
N GLN A 245 -21.87 12.18 -3.73
CA GLN A 245 -20.75 11.47 -3.08
C GLN A 245 -21.25 10.12 -2.63
N PHE A 246 -20.53 9.07 -3.03
CA PHE A 246 -20.81 7.71 -2.61
C PHE A 246 -19.56 7.15 -1.94
N PHE A 247 -19.74 6.53 -0.80
CA PHE A 247 -18.72 5.74 -0.14
C PHE A 247 -19.36 4.54 0.54
N ALA A 248 -18.54 3.57 0.86
CA ALA A 248 -18.95 2.40 1.61
C ALA A 248 -18.11 2.33 2.89
N ALA A 249 -18.76 2.11 4.01
CA ALA A 249 -18.11 1.97 5.30
C ALA A 249 -18.95 1.09 6.21
N ASP A 250 -18.30 0.27 7.01
CA ASP A 250 -18.95 -0.50 8.06
C ASP A 250 -19.23 0.42 9.26
N LEU A 251 -20.45 0.96 9.30
CA LEU A 251 -20.93 1.81 10.39
C LEU A 251 -21.56 0.99 11.52
N THR A 252 -22.08 -0.18 11.21
CA THR A 252 -22.77 -1.04 12.18
C THR A 252 -21.84 -1.98 12.92
N GLY A 253 -20.58 -2.13 12.47
CA GLY A 253 -19.57 -3.01 13.07
C GLY A 253 -19.81 -4.50 12.82
N ASP A 254 -20.63 -4.85 11.81
CA ASP A 254 -20.96 -6.23 11.46
C ASP A 254 -19.98 -6.87 10.47
N GLY A 255 -18.98 -6.10 10.01
CA GLY A 255 -17.97 -6.53 9.04
C GLY A 255 -18.41 -6.38 7.58
N VAL A 256 -19.60 -5.81 7.31
CA VAL A 256 -20.09 -5.54 5.96
C VAL A 256 -20.39 -4.06 5.82
N SER A 257 -19.87 -3.44 4.76
CA SER A 257 -20.04 -1.99 4.58
C SER A 257 -21.46 -1.61 4.18
N GLU A 258 -21.99 -0.56 4.80
CA GLU A 258 -23.16 0.19 4.36
C GLU A 258 -22.81 1.03 3.14
N ILE A 259 -23.83 1.36 2.34
CA ILE A 259 -23.72 2.33 1.25
C ILE A 259 -24.19 3.68 1.74
N ILE A 260 -23.32 4.68 1.65
CA ILE A 260 -23.57 6.03 2.11
C ILE A 260 -23.60 6.96 0.91
N ARG A 261 -24.64 7.76 0.79
CA ARG A 261 -24.78 8.78 -0.24
C ARG A 261 -25.03 10.14 0.40
N LEU A 262 -24.19 11.10 0.06
CA LEU A 262 -24.34 12.51 0.45
C LEU A 262 -24.84 13.29 -0.74
N THR A 263 -25.97 13.96 -0.60
CA THR A 263 -26.63 14.70 -1.69
C THR A 263 -26.97 16.13 -1.21
N PRO A 264 -26.14 17.12 -1.54
CA PRO A 264 -26.52 18.50 -1.38
C PRO A 264 -27.59 18.88 -2.42
N VAL A 265 -28.59 19.59 -1.99
CA VAL A 265 -29.69 20.04 -2.85
C VAL A 265 -29.39 21.46 -3.32
N LYS A 266 -29.28 21.68 -4.62
CA LYS A 266 -29.16 23.02 -5.20
C LYS A 266 -30.51 23.47 -5.72
N ILE A 267 -30.99 24.59 -5.22
CA ILE A 267 -32.30 25.17 -5.55
C ILE A 267 -32.08 26.26 -6.57
N TYR A 268 -32.70 26.13 -7.72
CA TYR A 268 -32.75 27.17 -8.75
C TYR A 268 -34.07 27.93 -8.66
N SER A 269 -33.98 29.23 -8.63
CA SER A 269 -35.15 30.11 -8.70
C SER A 269 -34.99 31.15 -9.81
N TYR A 270 -36.09 31.46 -10.49
CA TYR A 270 -36.13 32.53 -11.49
C TYR A 270 -36.93 33.67 -10.98
N ARG A 271 -36.30 34.85 -10.77
CA ARG A 271 -36.96 36.06 -10.30
C ARG A 271 -36.45 37.27 -11.09
N TYR A 272 -37.35 38.16 -11.47
CA TYR A 272 -37.02 39.42 -12.16
C TYR A 272 -36.14 39.25 -13.40
N GLY A 273 -36.39 38.20 -14.20
CA GLY A 273 -35.62 37.96 -15.41
C GLY A 273 -34.20 37.39 -15.21
N LYS A 274 -33.86 36.98 -13.98
CA LYS A 274 -32.55 36.40 -13.63
C LYS A 274 -32.70 35.06 -12.95
N HIS A 275 -31.73 34.16 -13.24
CA HIS A 275 -31.59 32.92 -12.52
C HIS A 275 -30.80 33.12 -11.24
N TYR A 276 -31.32 32.59 -10.15
CA TYR A 276 -30.64 32.52 -8.85
C TYR A 276 -30.48 31.07 -8.48
N SER A 277 -29.35 30.73 -7.90
CA SER A 277 -29.14 29.42 -7.28
C SER A 277 -28.83 29.59 -5.79
N SER A 278 -29.42 28.74 -4.99
CA SER A 278 -29.12 28.64 -3.55
C SER A 278 -28.97 27.16 -3.19
N TYR A 279 -28.27 26.86 -2.12
CA TYR A 279 -28.22 25.50 -1.60
C TYR A 279 -29.41 25.30 -0.64
N GLY A 280 -30.06 24.15 -0.77
CA GLY A 280 -31.09 23.68 0.14
C GLY A 280 -30.50 22.68 1.14
N ASP A 281 -31.39 21.89 1.72
CA ASP A 281 -31.04 20.88 2.68
C ASP A 281 -30.07 19.84 2.06
N THR A 282 -29.03 19.47 2.80
CA THR A 282 -28.16 18.35 2.44
C THR A 282 -28.66 17.09 3.14
N HIS A 283 -28.88 16.05 2.36
CA HIS A 283 -29.34 14.76 2.88
C HIS A 283 -28.22 13.71 2.83
N VAL A 284 -28.13 12.94 3.90
CA VAL A 284 -27.33 11.71 3.95
C VAL A 284 -28.27 10.53 3.88
N TYR A 285 -28.05 9.68 2.90
CA TYR A 285 -28.78 8.43 2.70
C TYR A 285 -27.87 7.28 3.10
N ILE A 286 -28.27 6.45 4.05
CA ILE A 286 -27.51 5.29 4.51
C ILE A 286 -28.34 4.05 4.26
N SER A 287 -27.88 3.17 3.35
CA SER A 287 -28.49 1.87 3.09
C SER A 287 -27.71 0.81 3.88
N ARG A 288 -28.37 0.22 4.88
CA ARG A 288 -27.80 -0.84 5.71
C ARG A 288 -27.55 -2.09 4.87
N SER A 289 -26.46 -2.74 5.15
CA SER A 289 -26.18 -4.08 4.63
C SER A 289 -26.98 -5.13 5.34
N LYS A 290 -27.35 -6.20 4.63
CA LYS A 290 -27.99 -7.39 5.17
C LYS A 290 -27.40 -8.63 4.53
N VAL A 291 -26.88 -9.51 5.35
CA VAL A 291 -26.26 -10.76 4.90
C VAL A 291 -27.24 -11.90 5.09
N SER A 292 -27.59 -12.57 3.98
CA SER A 292 -28.41 -13.78 4.05
C SER A 292 -27.61 -14.96 4.64
N PRO A 293 -28.28 -16.03 5.14
CA PRO A 293 -27.60 -17.25 5.59
C PRO A 293 -26.71 -17.91 4.52
N SER A 294 -26.95 -17.61 3.23
CA SER A 294 -26.12 -18.08 2.11
C SER A 294 -24.94 -17.15 1.80
N GLY A 295 -24.67 -16.11 2.62
CA GLY A 295 -23.60 -15.15 2.42
C GLY A 295 -23.87 -14.09 1.34
N ILE A 296 -25.10 -13.95 0.88
CA ILE A 296 -25.48 -12.93 -0.12
C ILE A 296 -25.75 -11.62 0.62
N VAL A 297 -25.02 -10.58 0.22
CA VAL A 297 -25.24 -9.21 0.70
C VAL A 297 -26.37 -8.55 -0.10
N SER A 298 -27.28 -7.91 0.60
CA SER A 298 -28.32 -7.04 0.05
C SER A 298 -28.36 -5.75 0.87
N TYR A 299 -29.03 -4.73 0.34
CA TYR A 299 -29.14 -3.43 1.03
C TYR A 299 -30.60 -3.12 1.28
N GLU A 300 -30.87 -2.55 2.44
CA GLU A 300 -32.21 -2.07 2.82
C GLU A 300 -32.46 -0.69 2.19
N ASP A 301 -33.73 -0.28 2.19
CA ASP A 301 -34.09 1.08 1.81
C ASP A 301 -33.34 2.09 2.68
N PRO A 302 -32.84 3.21 2.11
CA PRO A 302 -31.97 4.12 2.80
C PRO A 302 -32.70 4.83 3.96
N ILE A 303 -32.03 4.92 5.08
CA ILE A 303 -32.36 5.86 6.15
C ILE A 303 -31.87 7.23 5.70
N VAL A 304 -32.70 8.27 5.86
CA VAL A 304 -32.39 9.61 5.39
C VAL A 304 -32.19 10.54 6.59
N TYR A 305 -31.02 11.15 6.67
CA TYR A 305 -30.70 12.18 7.64
C TYR A 305 -30.66 13.54 6.95
N SER A 306 -31.48 14.50 7.40
CA SER A 306 -31.38 15.90 7.00
C SER A 306 -30.31 16.59 7.85
N LEU A 307 -29.35 17.23 7.20
CA LEU A 307 -28.28 17.96 7.88
C LEU A 307 -28.60 19.46 8.07
N GLY A 308 -29.74 19.92 7.57
CA GLY A 308 -30.06 21.33 7.47
C GLY A 308 -29.41 21.99 6.26
N VAL A 309 -29.52 23.32 6.14
CA VAL A 309 -28.80 24.05 5.08
C VAL A 309 -27.32 24.01 5.38
N VAL A 310 -26.67 23.00 4.85
CA VAL A 310 -25.23 22.83 4.96
C VAL A 310 -24.66 23.10 3.58
N CYS A 311 -23.97 24.23 3.41
CA CYS A 311 -23.20 24.47 2.21
C CYS A 311 -21.85 23.77 2.38
N PRO A 312 -21.63 22.58 1.79
CA PRO A 312 -20.29 22.02 1.76
C PRO A 312 -19.47 22.97 0.91
N THR A 313 -18.39 23.49 1.46
CA THR A 313 -17.44 24.47 0.92
C THR A 313 -17.58 24.84 -0.57
N LYS A 314 -17.41 26.11 -0.92
CA LYS A 314 -17.67 26.77 -2.22
C LYS A 314 -17.22 26.05 -3.51
N ASP A 315 -16.48 24.96 -3.40
CA ASP A 315 -15.94 24.17 -4.50
C ASP A 315 -16.17 22.67 -4.30
N LEU A 316 -17.42 22.24 -4.41
CA LEU A 316 -17.77 20.81 -4.43
C LEU A 316 -17.22 20.04 -5.65
N SER A 317 -16.73 20.74 -6.66
CA SER A 317 -16.11 20.12 -7.81
C SER A 317 -14.69 19.61 -7.56
N SER A 318 -14.02 20.07 -6.49
CA SER A 318 -12.63 19.75 -6.20
C SER A 318 -12.38 18.96 -4.90
N THR A 319 -13.35 18.80 -4.02
CA THR A 319 -13.19 18.13 -2.72
C THR A 319 -14.11 16.93 -2.55
N ILE A 320 -13.82 15.88 -3.27
CA ILE A 320 -14.30 14.50 -2.98
C ILE A 320 -13.74 13.97 -1.63
N GLY A 321 -13.23 14.81 -0.77
CA GLY A 321 -12.55 14.44 0.47
C GLY A 321 -13.16 15.00 1.73
N GLY A 322 -14.37 15.57 1.67
CA GLY A 322 -14.95 16.27 2.83
C GLY A 322 -15.45 15.36 3.95
N ALA A 323 -16.10 14.24 3.64
CA ALA A 323 -16.61 13.32 4.66
C ALA A 323 -15.57 12.23 4.98
N SER A 324 -15.45 11.90 6.26
CA SER A 324 -14.56 10.87 6.76
C SER A 324 -15.31 9.86 7.62
N VAL A 325 -14.86 8.63 7.62
CA VAL A 325 -15.38 7.56 8.47
C VAL A 325 -14.31 7.17 9.48
N MET A 326 -14.63 7.28 10.76
CA MET A 326 -13.73 6.94 11.86
C MET A 326 -14.54 6.73 13.14
N ASP A 327 -14.03 5.98 14.07
CA ASP A 327 -14.54 5.92 15.43
C ASP A 327 -14.16 7.23 16.15
N PHE A 328 -15.04 8.22 16.10
CA PHE A 328 -14.77 9.55 16.62
C PHE A 328 -14.98 9.65 18.13
N ASN A 329 -15.91 8.88 18.67
CA ASN A 329 -16.28 8.92 20.09
C ASN A 329 -15.59 7.81 20.91
N GLY A 330 -14.90 6.84 20.27
CA GLY A 330 -14.18 5.74 20.93
C GLY A 330 -15.09 4.61 21.40
N ASP A 331 -16.28 4.42 20.81
CA ASP A 331 -17.24 3.39 21.19
C ASP A 331 -17.03 2.06 20.44
N GLY A 332 -16.10 2.02 19.48
CA GLY A 332 -15.76 0.85 18.67
C GLY A 332 -16.55 0.74 17.37
N TYR A 333 -17.47 1.65 17.10
CA TYR A 333 -18.19 1.77 15.83
C TYR A 333 -17.62 2.92 15.02
N ASN A 334 -17.70 2.82 13.70
CA ASN A 334 -17.30 3.93 12.84
C ASN A 334 -18.42 4.97 12.78
N ASP A 335 -18.06 6.23 12.96
CA ASP A 335 -18.93 7.37 12.80
C ASP A 335 -18.70 8.04 11.44
N LEU A 336 -19.74 8.68 10.88
CA LEU A 336 -19.62 9.50 9.69
C LEU A 336 -19.42 10.97 10.11
N VAL A 337 -18.23 11.50 9.83
CA VAL A 337 -17.86 12.90 10.12
C VAL A 337 -17.92 13.71 8.85
N ILE A 338 -18.81 14.70 8.81
CA ILE A 338 -19.09 15.54 7.64
C ILE A 338 -18.71 16.98 7.96
N PRO A 339 -17.64 17.53 7.38
CA PRO A 339 -17.31 18.94 7.51
C PRO A 339 -18.30 19.79 6.71
N PHE A 340 -18.69 20.92 7.25
CA PHE A 340 -19.52 21.89 6.57
C PHE A 340 -19.15 23.32 6.96
N HIS A 341 -19.54 24.25 6.11
CA HIS A 341 -19.29 25.64 6.28
C HIS A 341 -20.62 26.34 6.60
N GLU A 342 -20.71 27.01 7.75
CA GLU A 342 -21.84 27.78 8.14
C GLU A 342 -21.53 29.26 7.89
N GLU A 343 -22.29 29.89 6.99
CA GLU A 343 -22.16 31.31 6.66
C GLU A 343 -23.38 32.06 7.17
N THR A 344 -23.15 33.00 8.06
CA THR A 344 -24.17 33.94 8.52
C THR A 344 -23.79 35.36 8.08
N GLU A 345 -24.68 36.34 8.26
CA GLU A 345 -24.39 37.75 7.93
C GLU A 345 -23.24 38.34 8.77
N GLU A 346 -22.92 37.74 9.94
CA GLU A 346 -21.94 38.26 10.89
C GLU A 346 -20.63 37.45 10.92
N TYR A 347 -20.66 36.16 10.58
CA TYR A 347 -19.48 35.30 10.64
C TYR A 347 -19.57 34.13 9.68
N SER A 348 -18.40 33.50 9.44
CA SER A 348 -18.21 32.32 8.63
C SER A 348 -17.36 31.31 9.42
N GLU A 349 -17.90 30.14 9.71
CA GLU A 349 -17.23 29.10 10.51
C GLU A 349 -17.24 27.71 9.82
N GLU A 350 -16.18 26.99 9.99
CA GLU A 350 -16.13 25.56 9.62
C GLU A 350 -16.59 24.72 10.82
N LYS A 351 -17.55 23.83 10.58
CA LYS A 351 -18.15 22.94 11.58
C LYS A 351 -18.17 21.51 11.07
N PHE A 352 -18.42 20.59 11.97
CA PHE A 352 -18.59 19.17 11.66
C PHE A 352 -19.95 18.67 12.12
N LYS A 353 -20.60 17.87 11.27
CA LYS A 353 -21.74 17.05 11.67
C LYS A 353 -21.26 15.61 11.83
N ILE A 354 -21.66 14.98 12.91
CA ILE A 354 -21.31 13.58 13.20
C ILE A 354 -22.60 12.78 13.21
N ILE A 355 -22.62 11.68 12.46
CA ILE A 355 -23.65 10.65 12.53
C ILE A 355 -22.99 9.45 13.15
N SER A 356 -23.42 9.06 14.35
CA SER A 356 -22.85 7.91 15.06
C SER A 356 -23.24 6.61 14.38
N GLY A 357 -22.28 5.70 14.25
CA GLY A 357 -22.50 4.37 13.68
C GLY A 357 -23.49 3.53 14.49
N ILE A 358 -23.56 3.74 15.81
CA ILE A 358 -24.53 3.06 16.66
C ILE A 358 -25.98 3.49 16.40
N ASP A 359 -26.18 4.66 15.82
CA ASP A 359 -27.50 5.23 15.51
C ASP A 359 -27.98 4.89 14.09
N VAL A 360 -27.15 4.18 13.31
CA VAL A 360 -27.40 3.78 11.91
C VAL A 360 -28.16 2.43 11.75
#